data_5b40cca1c75e91838b133945006c83cb
#
_entry.id   5b40cca1c75e91838b133945006c83cb
#
_cell.length_a   1.000
_cell.length_b   1.000
_cell.length_c   1.000
_cell.angle_alpha   90.00
_cell.angle_beta   90.00
_cell.angle_gamma   90.00
#
_symmetry.space_group_name_H-M   'P 1'
#
loop_
_entity.id
_entity.type
_entity.pdbx_description
1 polymer ?
#
loop_
_entity_poly.entity_id
_entity_poly.type
_entity_poly.pdbx_seq_one_letter_code
_entity_poly.pdbx_strand_id
1 'polypeptide(L)'
;MNTFRAVAIFPHIEPHNLEQFCLVAKQLMEKIQKQESTLRYDMFFNLDKTRCTVLEEFTRPEGVFAHVQQNSELIAQLSLLGGKIEGSVFPMSQDGEAIEEIRNNWDSQYHFHFLGKTQ
;
A
#
# COMPACT_ATOMS: atom_id res chain seq x y z
N MET A 1 -13.45 13.16 9.30
CA MET A 1 -13.65 11.99 8.43
C MET A 1 -12.47 11.04 8.58
N ASN A 2 -12.75 9.78 8.77
CA ASN A 2 -11.70 8.79 8.99
C ASN A 2 -11.28 8.14 7.68
N THR A 3 -10.14 8.56 7.17
CA THR A 3 -9.53 7.87 6.05
C THR A 3 -8.77 6.66 6.58
N PHE A 4 -8.38 5.76 5.68
CA PHE A 4 -7.63 4.57 6.04
C PHE A 4 -6.23 4.67 5.44
N ARG A 5 -5.20 4.50 6.26
CA ARG A 5 -3.81 4.62 5.85
C ARG A 5 -3.10 3.29 5.92
N ALA A 6 -2.18 3.09 4.99
CA ALA A 6 -1.37 1.89 4.94
C ALA A 6 0.03 2.23 4.44
N VAL A 7 0.96 1.37 4.76
CA VAL A 7 2.33 1.44 4.23
C VAL A 7 2.66 0.08 3.66
N ALA A 8 3.16 0.06 2.44
CA ALA A 8 3.65 -1.16 1.81
C ALA A 8 5.12 -0.98 1.47
N ILE A 9 5.92 -2.00 1.75
CA ILE A 9 7.35 -1.95 1.48
C ILE A 9 7.72 -3.09 0.56
N PHE A 10 8.42 -2.75 -0.55
CA PHE A 10 9.10 -3.74 -1.39
C PHE A 10 10.53 -3.80 -0.89
N PRO A 11 10.91 -4.86 -0.16
CA PRO A 11 12.10 -4.80 0.70
C PRO A 11 13.41 -5.03 -0.01
N HIS A 12 13.39 -5.61 -1.21
CA HIS A 12 14.63 -5.97 -1.87
C HIS A 12 14.52 -5.96 -3.38
N ILE A 13 14.93 -4.84 -3.98
CA ILE A 13 14.96 -4.67 -5.43
C ILE A 13 16.39 -4.93 -5.89
N GLU A 14 16.60 -6.05 -6.60
CA GLU A 14 17.90 -6.33 -7.19
C GLU A 14 18.22 -5.30 -8.28
N PRO A 15 19.49 -4.90 -8.45
CA PRO A 15 19.83 -3.90 -9.46
C PRO A 15 19.36 -4.23 -10.87
N HIS A 16 19.40 -5.51 -11.25
CA HIS A 16 18.96 -5.92 -12.59
C HIS A 16 17.44 -5.88 -12.77
N ASN A 17 16.69 -5.75 -11.69
CA ASN A 17 15.24 -5.65 -11.72
C ASN A 17 14.74 -4.21 -11.63
N LEU A 18 15.61 -3.24 -11.33
CA LEU A 18 15.18 -1.89 -11.03
C LEU A 18 14.44 -1.22 -12.19
N GLU A 19 14.96 -1.35 -13.41
CA GLU A 19 14.33 -0.73 -14.57
C GLU A 19 12.92 -1.27 -14.78
N GLN A 20 12.77 -2.59 -14.72
CA GLN A 20 11.46 -3.22 -14.89
C GLN A 20 10.51 -2.86 -13.75
N PHE A 21 11.03 -2.80 -12.51
CA PHE A 21 10.25 -2.37 -11.37
C PHE A 21 9.66 -0.97 -11.63
N CYS A 22 10.49 -0.05 -12.11
CA CYS A 22 10.04 1.31 -12.41
C CYS A 22 8.96 1.33 -13.49
N LEU A 23 9.11 0.51 -14.53
CA LEU A 23 8.12 0.45 -15.60
C LEU A 23 6.78 -0.04 -15.10
N VAL A 24 6.78 -1.12 -14.30
CA VAL A 24 5.54 -1.66 -13.73
C VAL A 24 4.92 -0.67 -12.76
N ALA A 25 5.75 0.00 -11.94
CA ALA A 25 5.26 1.02 -11.00
C ALA A 25 4.55 2.17 -11.73
N LYS A 26 5.08 2.60 -12.87
CA LYS A 26 4.44 3.64 -13.67
C LYS A 26 3.09 3.19 -14.23
N GLN A 27 3.01 1.95 -14.69
CA GLN A 27 1.73 1.40 -15.16
C GLN A 27 0.70 1.36 -14.04
N LEU A 28 1.13 0.93 -12.85
CA LEU A 28 0.25 0.92 -11.69
C LEU A 28 -0.24 2.32 -11.34
N MET A 29 0.66 3.30 -11.34
CA MET A 29 0.31 4.68 -11.01
C MET A 29 -0.72 5.25 -12.00
N GLU A 30 -0.61 4.92 -13.28
CA GLU A 30 -1.59 5.37 -14.28
C GLU A 30 -2.99 4.84 -13.96
N LYS A 31 -3.09 3.59 -13.52
CA LYS A 31 -4.38 3.03 -13.12
C LYS A 31 -4.91 3.71 -11.85
N ILE A 32 -4.02 3.91 -10.87
CA ILE A 32 -4.40 4.48 -9.57
C ILE A 32 -4.91 5.91 -9.72
N GLN A 33 -4.37 6.69 -10.65
CA GLN A 33 -4.85 8.06 -10.90
C GLN A 33 -6.35 8.11 -11.18
N LYS A 34 -6.92 7.03 -11.67
CA LYS A 34 -8.34 6.96 -12.03
C LYS A 34 -9.20 6.30 -10.95
N GLN A 35 -8.61 5.91 -9.83
CA GLN A 35 -9.33 5.19 -8.76
C GLN A 35 -9.71 6.17 -7.65
N GLU A 36 -11.00 6.46 -7.56
CA GLU A 36 -11.50 7.51 -6.67
C GLU A 36 -11.35 7.19 -5.20
N SER A 37 -11.34 5.91 -4.83
CA SER A 37 -11.21 5.50 -3.43
C SER A 37 -9.79 5.64 -2.90
N THR A 38 -8.81 5.86 -3.76
CA THR A 38 -7.41 6.05 -3.38
C THR A 38 -7.10 7.55 -3.35
N LEU A 39 -6.80 8.07 -2.17
CA LEU A 39 -6.49 9.50 -1.98
C LEU A 39 -5.00 9.77 -2.15
N ARG A 40 -4.15 8.81 -1.77
CA ARG A 40 -2.70 8.98 -1.81
C ARG A 40 -2.04 7.64 -2.11
N TYR A 41 -1.06 7.68 -2.99
CA TYR A 41 -0.26 6.51 -3.30
C TYR A 41 1.11 7.00 -3.74
N ASP A 42 1.98 7.28 -2.76
CA ASP A 42 3.29 7.86 -3.00
C ASP A 42 4.37 6.80 -2.83
N MET A 43 5.21 6.66 -3.84
CA MET A 43 6.29 5.66 -3.85
C MET A 43 7.63 6.37 -3.66
N PHE A 44 8.43 5.86 -2.74
CA PHE A 44 9.74 6.45 -2.40
C PHE A 44 10.81 5.37 -2.44
N PHE A 45 11.96 5.71 -3.02
CA PHE A 45 13.12 4.84 -2.94
C PHE A 45 14.04 5.25 -1.79
N ASN A 46 14.76 4.27 -1.22
CA ASN A 46 15.90 4.57 -0.38
C ASN A 46 17.06 5.03 -1.26
N LEU A 47 18.20 5.40 -0.65
CA LEU A 47 19.29 6.05 -1.39
C LEU A 47 19.86 5.21 -2.52
N ASP A 48 20.03 3.90 -2.32
CA ASP A 48 20.60 3.03 -3.35
C ASP A 48 19.56 2.32 -4.21
N LYS A 49 18.27 2.68 -4.03
CA LYS A 49 17.15 2.16 -4.80
C LYS A 49 16.99 0.65 -4.70
N THR A 50 17.36 0.09 -3.55
CA THR A 50 17.15 -1.34 -3.26
C THR A 50 15.83 -1.61 -2.55
N ARG A 51 15.13 -0.55 -2.13
CA ARG A 51 13.91 -0.65 -1.34
C ARG A 51 12.94 0.45 -1.76
N CYS A 52 11.67 0.09 -1.88
CA CYS A 52 10.62 1.05 -2.20
C CYS A 52 9.57 1.03 -1.11
N THR A 53 9.27 2.20 -0.55
CA THR A 53 8.23 2.36 0.46
C THR A 53 7.08 3.13 -0.16
N VAL A 54 5.86 2.62 0.02
CA VAL A 54 4.66 3.23 -0.52
C VAL A 54 3.79 3.71 0.63
N LEU A 55 3.45 5.00 0.60
CA LEU A 55 2.52 5.59 1.56
C LEU A 55 1.16 5.66 0.90
N GLU A 56 0.16 5.03 1.52
CA GLU A 56 -1.18 4.87 0.93
C GLU A 56 -2.23 5.48 1.82
N GLU A 57 -3.24 6.09 1.21
CA GLU A 57 -4.39 6.59 1.94
C GLU A 57 -5.64 6.37 1.09
N PHE A 58 -6.69 5.83 1.71
CA PHE A 58 -7.96 5.52 1.06
C PHE A 58 -9.09 6.28 1.77
N THR A 59 -10.18 6.50 1.05
CA THR A 59 -11.33 7.23 1.61
C THR A 59 -11.93 6.50 2.82
N ARG A 60 -11.80 5.18 2.85
CA ARG A 60 -12.28 4.33 3.94
C ARG A 60 -11.61 2.96 3.84
N PRO A 61 -11.73 2.12 4.88
CA PRO A 61 -11.05 0.82 4.90
C PRO A 61 -11.37 -0.07 3.69
N GLU A 62 -12.60 -0.06 3.21
CA GLU A 62 -12.98 -0.86 2.04
C GLU A 62 -12.22 -0.49 0.78
N GLY A 63 -11.68 0.72 0.72
CA GLY A 63 -10.88 1.16 -0.41
C GLY A 63 -9.63 0.33 -0.63
N VAL A 64 -9.06 -0.23 0.45
CA VAL A 64 -7.87 -1.07 0.30
C VAL A 64 -8.20 -2.38 -0.41
N PHE A 65 -9.38 -2.95 -0.20
CA PHE A 65 -9.80 -4.16 -0.92
C PHE A 65 -9.97 -3.87 -2.41
N ALA A 66 -10.63 -2.76 -2.74
CA ALA A 66 -10.79 -2.34 -4.13
C ALA A 66 -9.43 -2.14 -4.80
N HIS A 67 -8.49 -1.49 -4.10
CA HIS A 67 -7.14 -1.26 -4.60
C HIS A 67 -6.44 -2.58 -4.92
N VAL A 68 -6.44 -3.52 -3.98
CA VAL A 68 -5.78 -4.81 -4.17
C VAL A 68 -6.42 -5.60 -5.29
N GLN A 69 -7.76 -5.61 -5.35
CA GLN A 69 -8.48 -6.36 -6.37
C GLN A 69 -8.24 -5.80 -7.77
N GLN A 70 -8.34 -4.48 -7.92
CA GLN A 70 -8.21 -3.83 -9.22
C GLN A 70 -6.79 -3.83 -9.76
N ASN A 71 -5.81 -3.94 -8.87
CA ASN A 71 -4.39 -3.81 -9.23
C ASN A 71 -3.59 -5.08 -8.96
N SER A 72 -4.25 -6.19 -8.68
CA SER A 72 -3.60 -7.43 -8.20
C SER A 72 -2.48 -7.91 -9.10
N GLU A 73 -2.67 -7.83 -10.42
CA GLU A 73 -1.68 -8.33 -11.38
C GLU A 73 -0.39 -7.50 -11.33
N LEU A 74 -0.52 -6.17 -11.35
CA LEU A 74 0.63 -5.29 -11.30
C LEU A 74 1.33 -5.34 -9.94
N ILE A 75 0.56 -5.45 -8.87
CA ILE A 75 1.12 -5.59 -7.51
C ILE A 75 1.92 -6.89 -7.42
N ALA A 76 1.40 -7.98 -7.98
CA ALA A 76 2.11 -9.25 -7.99
C ALA A 76 3.43 -9.15 -8.75
N GLN A 77 3.43 -8.46 -9.90
CA GLN A 77 4.66 -8.23 -10.66
C GLN A 77 5.67 -7.44 -9.86
N LEU A 78 5.24 -6.37 -9.18
CA LEU A 78 6.12 -5.58 -8.33
C LEU A 78 6.70 -6.42 -7.19
N SER A 79 5.90 -7.31 -6.61
CA SER A 79 6.36 -8.19 -5.54
C SER A 79 7.42 -9.18 -6.04
N LEU A 80 7.28 -9.68 -7.26
CA LEU A 80 8.31 -10.53 -7.85
C LEU A 80 9.62 -9.79 -8.08
N LEU A 81 9.53 -8.51 -8.46
CA LEU A 81 10.71 -7.70 -8.77
C LEU A 81 11.33 -7.06 -7.55
N GLY A 82 10.54 -6.76 -6.54
CA GLY A 82 10.99 -6.00 -5.37
C GLY A 82 10.97 -6.76 -4.05
N GLY A 83 10.65 -8.05 -4.08
CA GLY A 83 10.55 -8.87 -2.88
C GLY A 83 9.13 -8.90 -2.34
N LYS A 84 8.87 -9.88 -1.48
CA LYS A 84 7.54 -10.03 -0.88
C LYS A 84 7.17 -8.77 -0.10
N ILE A 85 6.02 -8.22 -0.41
CA ILE A 85 5.54 -6.98 0.21
C ILE A 85 5.40 -7.15 1.72
N GLU A 86 5.93 -6.17 2.44
CA GLU A 86 5.73 -6.03 3.89
C GLU A 86 4.72 -4.92 4.10
N GLY A 87 3.54 -5.27 4.59
CA GLY A 87 2.44 -4.32 4.76
C GLY A 87 2.20 -3.93 6.20
N SER A 88 1.77 -2.69 6.41
CA SER A 88 1.33 -2.18 7.71
C SER A 88 0.08 -1.34 7.50
N VAL A 89 -0.88 -1.48 8.41
CA VAL A 89 -2.14 -0.73 8.33
C VAL A 89 -2.36 0.07 9.62
N PHE A 90 -2.96 1.24 9.45
CA PHE A 90 -3.10 2.23 10.53
C PHE A 90 -4.54 2.74 10.58
N PRO A 91 -5.51 1.90 10.97
CA PRO A 91 -6.91 2.33 11.03
C PRO A 91 -7.11 3.34 12.15
N MET A 92 -7.99 4.30 11.90
CA MET A 92 -8.35 5.31 12.89
C MET A 92 -9.43 4.80 13.86
N SER A 93 -10.18 3.77 13.46
CA SER A 93 -11.18 3.10 14.29
C SER A 93 -10.91 1.61 14.27
N GLN A 94 -11.20 0.93 15.37
CA GLN A 94 -11.03 -0.52 15.47
C GLN A 94 -12.34 -1.26 15.17
N ASP A 95 -13.39 -0.53 14.85
CA ASP A 95 -14.73 -1.09 14.62
C ASP A 95 -15.01 -1.20 13.12
N GLY A 96 -15.86 -2.16 12.76
CA GLY A 96 -16.33 -2.35 11.40
C GLY A 96 -15.85 -3.65 10.79
N GLU A 97 -16.65 -4.16 9.84
CA GLU A 97 -16.37 -5.44 9.20
C GLU A 97 -15.04 -5.42 8.42
N ALA A 98 -14.76 -4.34 7.71
CA ALA A 98 -13.53 -4.23 6.93
C ALA A 98 -12.31 -4.26 7.85
N ILE A 99 -12.37 -3.58 8.98
CA ILE A 99 -11.28 -3.56 9.96
C ILE A 99 -11.06 -4.97 10.53
N GLU A 100 -12.14 -5.68 10.87
CA GLU A 100 -12.04 -7.05 11.37
C GLU A 100 -11.44 -7.99 10.33
N GLU A 101 -11.85 -7.85 9.06
CA GLU A 101 -11.34 -8.69 7.99
C GLU A 101 -9.84 -8.47 7.80
N ILE A 102 -9.39 -7.22 7.82
CA ILE A 102 -7.97 -6.90 7.71
C ILE A 102 -7.20 -7.53 8.88
N ARG A 103 -7.69 -7.33 10.10
CA ARG A 103 -7.00 -7.82 11.29
C ARG A 103 -6.89 -9.33 11.32
N ASN A 104 -7.92 -10.03 10.87
CA ASN A 104 -8.01 -11.48 11.01
C ASN A 104 -7.41 -12.24 9.83
N ASN A 105 -7.40 -11.66 8.62
CA ASN A 105 -7.12 -12.42 7.40
C ASN A 105 -5.95 -11.92 6.59
N TRP A 106 -5.46 -10.70 6.86
CA TRP A 106 -4.35 -10.14 6.09
C TRP A 106 -3.03 -10.33 6.83
N ASP A 107 -1.99 -10.63 6.06
CA ASP A 107 -0.62 -10.78 6.56
C ASP A 107 0.03 -9.39 6.60
N SER A 108 -0.60 -8.47 7.33
CA SER A 108 -0.10 -7.11 7.52
C SER A 108 0.04 -6.84 9.00
N GLN A 109 1.00 -5.97 9.35
CA GLN A 109 1.11 -5.52 10.73
C GLN A 109 -0.03 -4.56 11.03
N TYR A 110 -0.82 -4.87 12.04
CA TYR A 110 -1.97 -4.08 12.45
C TYR A 110 -1.55 -3.14 13.59
N HIS A 111 -1.89 -1.86 13.44
CA HIS A 111 -1.56 -0.84 14.42
C HIS A 111 -2.82 -0.22 14.98
N PHE A 112 -2.77 0.18 16.25
CA PHE A 112 -3.88 0.85 16.91
C PHE A 112 -3.57 2.34 17.01
N HIS A 113 -4.53 3.18 16.67
CA HIS A 113 -4.38 4.62 16.86
C HIS A 113 -4.28 4.92 18.36
N PHE A 114 -3.26 5.64 18.75
CA PHE A 114 -3.06 6.04 20.14
C PHE A 114 -3.31 7.53 20.34
N LEU A 115 -2.52 8.36 19.68
CA LEU A 115 -2.63 9.80 19.77
C LEU A 115 -2.41 10.42 18.39
N GLY A 116 -3.03 11.56 18.18
CA GLY A 116 -2.84 12.33 16.97
C GLY A 116 -3.15 13.80 17.22
N LYS A 117 -2.70 14.63 16.32
CA LYS A 117 -3.01 16.05 16.35
C LYS A 117 -4.39 16.25 15.76
N THR A 118 -5.25 16.95 16.49
CA THR A 118 -6.54 17.37 15.96
C THR A 118 -6.49 18.85 15.60
N GLN A 119 -7.35 19.24 14.67
CA GLN A 119 -7.40 20.62 14.19
C GLN A 119 -8.62 21.34 14.68
#